data_2654620186e3984193567102ef382111
#
_entry.id   2654620186e3984193567102ef382111
#
_cell.length_a   1.000
_cell.length_b   1.000
_cell.length_c   1.000
_cell.angle_alpha   90.00
_cell.angle_beta   90.00
_cell.angle_gamma   90.00
#
_symmetry.space_group_name_H-M   'P 1'
#
loop_
_entity.id
_entity.type
_entity.pdbx_description
1 polymer ?
#
loop_
_entity_poly.entity_id
_entity_poly.type
_entity_poly.pdbx_seq_one_letter_code
_entity_poly.pdbx_strand_id
1 'polypeptide(L)'
;MNNRNKLRDFYILWSTQSLSQLGSSITAFALTLWLYEKTGSALSTAALTICSYAPYVIMSIFAGALTDRFDKKKTMLVCDTLAAVCTLTVFILYKTDTLMIWHLYAVNAVSGLMNTVQQPASEVTMTLIVPKESYQKISGLNSLTRSLVSILNPLIASALYALFGLGTVITVDLLTFALAFIALAAFINVPGSSKEVKESTLELAKEGLGFLRKTPMVFTLIIFMAGINLIASAYDASLPALIIPNPKGGSNMLGIVSSCAGVAMVIGSLLVTAMPKPKDRVKAVYVTMLISMSTENFILAFSRAPVLWCIGQIIGWILVPVMSANLDVILRNSIPVDLQGRVYACRNTFQFFTIPIGLFLGGFMVDNVCEPFMAEHAYSAVLTMLFGSGKGSGAALMMLILGIAGSLHCILFGSRLRKYHYSDS
;
A
#
# COMPACT_ATOMS: atom_id res chain seq x y z
N MET A 1 22.39 -28.57 -9.51
CA MET A 1 21.08 -28.55 -10.21
C MET A 1 21.24 -27.88 -11.56
N ASN A 2 20.65 -28.45 -12.62
CA ASN A 2 20.73 -27.94 -13.99
C ASN A 2 19.95 -26.57 -14.04
N ASN A 3 20.46 -25.58 -14.78
CA ASN A 3 19.84 -24.26 -14.90
C ASN A 3 18.35 -24.34 -15.33
N ARG A 4 17.98 -25.33 -16.12
CA ARG A 4 16.60 -25.58 -16.55
C ARG A 4 15.65 -25.93 -15.39
N ASN A 5 16.14 -26.72 -14.43
CA ASN A 5 15.34 -27.08 -13.24
C ASN A 5 15.16 -25.89 -12.29
N LYS A 6 16.18 -25.04 -12.15
CA LYS A 6 16.12 -23.81 -11.35
C LYS A 6 15.07 -22.82 -11.86
N LEU A 7 15.01 -22.64 -13.19
CA LEU A 7 14.01 -21.75 -13.81
C LEU A 7 12.59 -22.31 -13.67
N ARG A 8 12.41 -23.62 -13.81
CA ARG A 8 11.11 -24.27 -13.60
C ARG A 8 10.62 -24.04 -12.16
N ASP A 9 11.47 -24.31 -11.18
CA ASP A 9 11.15 -24.16 -9.77
C ASP A 9 10.82 -22.69 -9.43
N PHE A 10 11.54 -21.74 -10.03
CA PHE A 10 11.21 -20.33 -9.94
C PHE A 10 9.81 -20.00 -10.50
N TYR A 11 9.49 -20.45 -11.73
CA TYR A 11 8.17 -20.14 -12.31
C TYR A 11 7.02 -20.76 -11.51
N ILE A 12 7.21 -21.97 -10.97
CA ILE A 12 6.21 -22.59 -10.08
C ILE A 12 6.03 -21.75 -8.82
N LEU A 13 7.12 -21.40 -8.15
CA LEU A 13 7.06 -20.57 -6.94
C LEU A 13 6.44 -19.20 -7.21
N TRP A 14 6.93 -18.51 -8.24
CA TRP A 14 6.47 -17.18 -8.59
C TRP A 14 4.98 -17.16 -8.95
N SER A 15 4.51 -18.07 -9.79
CA SER A 15 3.10 -18.09 -10.22
C SER A 15 2.15 -18.45 -9.08
N THR A 16 2.50 -19.43 -8.25
CA THR A 16 1.65 -19.86 -7.13
C THR A 16 1.64 -18.83 -6.01
N GLN A 17 2.78 -18.23 -5.67
CA GLN A 17 2.84 -17.15 -4.68
C GLN A 17 2.15 -15.87 -5.17
N SER A 18 2.27 -15.52 -6.46
CA SER A 18 1.55 -14.38 -7.03
C SER A 18 0.04 -14.59 -7.00
N LEU A 19 -0.44 -15.79 -7.28
CA LEU A 19 -1.87 -16.14 -7.21
C LEU A 19 -2.38 -16.10 -5.76
N SER A 20 -1.62 -16.63 -4.80
CA SER A 20 -1.97 -16.55 -3.39
C SER A 20 -1.97 -15.10 -2.88
N GLN A 21 -0.99 -14.29 -3.27
CA GLN A 21 -0.96 -12.87 -2.93
C GLN A 21 -2.18 -12.11 -3.49
N LEU A 22 -2.61 -12.44 -4.71
CA LEU A 22 -3.82 -11.86 -5.29
C LEU A 22 -5.05 -12.29 -4.50
N GLY A 23 -5.19 -13.57 -4.14
CA GLY A 23 -6.29 -14.10 -3.32
C GLY A 23 -6.40 -13.38 -1.97
N SER A 24 -5.29 -13.26 -1.25
CA SER A 24 -5.25 -12.58 0.05
C SER A 24 -5.55 -11.08 -0.07
N SER A 25 -5.09 -10.43 -1.17
CA SER A 25 -5.41 -9.02 -1.43
C SER A 25 -6.91 -8.83 -1.72
N ILE A 26 -7.52 -9.74 -2.50
CA ILE A 26 -8.95 -9.75 -2.79
C ILE A 26 -9.75 -9.91 -1.49
N THR A 27 -9.34 -10.82 -0.60
CA THR A 27 -9.97 -11.01 0.72
C THR A 27 -9.86 -9.77 1.58
N ALA A 28 -8.69 -9.14 1.65
CA ALA A 28 -8.49 -7.91 2.42
C ALA A 28 -9.39 -6.76 1.93
N PHE A 29 -9.51 -6.58 0.62
CA PHE A 29 -10.40 -5.56 0.04
C PHE A 29 -11.87 -5.88 0.30
N ALA A 30 -12.31 -7.14 0.11
CA ALA A 30 -13.68 -7.56 0.38
C ALA A 30 -14.07 -7.43 1.87
N LEU A 31 -13.13 -7.69 2.79
CA LEU A 31 -13.34 -7.46 4.23
C LEU A 31 -13.53 -5.96 4.52
N THR A 32 -12.83 -5.07 3.83
CA THR A 32 -13.04 -3.62 3.94
C THR A 32 -14.44 -3.24 3.47
N LEU A 33 -14.92 -3.78 2.33
CA LEU A 33 -16.27 -3.55 1.82
C LEU A 33 -17.32 -4.04 2.82
N TRP A 34 -17.21 -5.30 3.25
CA TRP A 34 -18.13 -5.92 4.19
C TRP A 34 -18.20 -5.18 5.52
N LEU A 35 -17.03 -4.77 6.05
CA LEU A 35 -16.96 -4.04 7.31
C LEU A 35 -17.59 -2.65 7.20
N TYR A 36 -17.34 -1.94 6.09
CA TYR A 36 -17.98 -0.65 5.85
C TYR A 36 -19.50 -0.78 5.69
N GLU A 37 -19.99 -1.74 4.93
CA GLU A 37 -21.43 -1.99 4.78
C GLU A 37 -22.11 -2.34 6.11
N LYS A 38 -21.42 -3.11 6.97
CA LYS A 38 -21.94 -3.51 8.29
C LYS A 38 -21.94 -2.37 9.31
N THR A 39 -20.93 -1.51 9.29
CA THR A 39 -20.71 -0.47 10.33
C THR A 39 -21.08 0.93 9.85
N GLY A 40 -20.92 1.18 8.58
CA GLY A 40 -20.98 2.50 7.97
C GLY A 40 -19.92 3.47 8.51
N SER A 41 -18.80 2.96 9.05
CA SER A 41 -17.75 3.72 9.72
C SER A 41 -16.45 3.64 8.93
N ALA A 42 -15.92 4.81 8.55
CA ALA A 42 -14.61 4.95 7.93
C ALA A 42 -13.49 4.60 8.93
N LEU A 43 -13.67 4.94 10.21
CA LEU A 43 -12.71 4.61 11.26
C LEU A 43 -12.57 3.10 11.47
N SER A 44 -13.70 2.35 11.42
CA SER A 44 -13.68 0.89 11.54
C SER A 44 -12.91 0.22 10.41
N THR A 45 -13.09 0.68 9.17
CA THR A 45 -12.35 0.16 8.01
C THR A 45 -10.88 0.58 8.05
N ALA A 46 -10.58 1.81 8.46
CA ALA A 46 -9.21 2.26 8.68
C ALA A 46 -8.50 1.43 9.75
N ALA A 47 -9.17 1.11 10.87
CA ALA A 47 -8.64 0.30 11.95
C ALA A 47 -8.25 -1.11 11.47
N LEU A 48 -8.98 -1.71 10.52
CA LEU A 48 -8.60 -2.98 9.90
C LEU A 48 -7.22 -2.91 9.25
N THR A 49 -6.98 -1.87 8.47
CA THR A 49 -5.69 -1.62 7.82
C THR A 49 -4.60 -1.24 8.82
N ILE A 50 -4.93 -0.45 9.84
CA ILE A 50 -4.00 -0.09 10.92
C ILE A 50 -3.53 -1.34 11.65
N CYS A 51 -4.42 -2.27 12.00
CA CYS A 51 -4.08 -3.52 12.66
C CYS A 51 -3.10 -4.38 11.85
N SER A 52 -3.20 -4.35 10.52
CA SER A 52 -2.23 -5.04 9.66
C SER A 52 -0.91 -4.26 9.51
N TYR A 53 -0.99 -2.95 9.36
CA TYR A 53 0.17 -2.11 9.04
C TYR A 53 1.04 -1.78 10.26
N ALA A 54 0.45 -1.52 11.43
CA ALA A 54 1.19 -1.11 12.62
C ALA A 54 2.18 -2.19 13.10
N PRO A 55 1.81 -3.48 13.21
CA PRO A 55 2.76 -4.53 13.53
C PRO A 55 3.88 -4.65 12.49
N TYR A 56 3.55 -4.53 11.21
CA TYR A 56 4.53 -4.54 10.12
C TYR A 56 5.55 -3.41 10.27
N VAL A 57 5.12 -2.18 10.53
CA VAL A 57 6.02 -1.03 10.69
C VAL A 57 6.93 -1.19 11.92
N ILE A 58 6.37 -1.60 13.06
CA ILE A 58 7.12 -1.79 14.30
C ILE A 58 8.17 -2.91 14.15
N MET A 59 7.80 -4.01 13.53
CA MET A 59 8.67 -5.19 13.40
C MET A 59 9.62 -5.10 12.20
N SER A 60 9.37 -4.22 11.23
CA SER A 60 10.20 -4.10 10.01
C SER A 60 11.67 -3.82 10.30
N ILE A 61 11.96 -3.10 11.38
CA ILE A 61 13.33 -2.81 11.84
C ILE A 61 14.08 -4.11 12.20
N PHE A 62 13.36 -5.11 12.72
CA PHE A 62 13.91 -6.39 13.15
C PHE A 62 13.81 -7.48 12.08
N ALA A 63 13.01 -7.26 11.03
CA ALA A 63 12.65 -8.28 10.04
C ALA A 63 13.86 -8.86 9.30
N GLY A 64 14.83 -8.02 8.92
CA GLY A 64 16.06 -8.45 8.27
C GLY A 64 16.88 -9.41 9.15
N ALA A 65 17.15 -9.00 10.39
CA ALA A 65 17.90 -9.82 11.34
C ALA A 65 17.17 -11.15 11.68
N LEU A 66 15.84 -11.11 11.76
CA LEU A 66 15.03 -12.30 12.02
C LEU A 66 15.04 -13.25 10.82
N THR A 67 14.89 -12.72 9.60
CA THR A 67 14.93 -13.50 8.38
C THR A 67 16.27 -14.18 8.15
N ASP A 68 17.39 -13.56 8.54
CA ASP A 68 18.71 -14.14 8.36
C ASP A 68 19.00 -15.34 9.29
N ARG A 69 18.36 -15.38 10.45
CA ARG A 69 18.54 -16.46 11.45
C ARG A 69 17.80 -17.75 11.12
N PHE A 70 16.68 -17.67 10.41
CA PHE A 70 15.82 -18.82 10.17
C PHE A 70 15.94 -19.36 8.74
N ASP A 71 15.64 -20.67 8.59
CA ASP A 71 15.48 -21.31 7.29
C ASP A 71 14.33 -20.65 6.49
N LYS A 72 14.65 -20.11 5.33
CA LYS A 72 13.73 -19.30 4.52
C LYS A 72 12.47 -20.09 4.12
N LYS A 73 12.65 -21.36 3.71
CA LYS A 73 11.52 -22.24 3.32
C LYS A 73 10.60 -22.53 4.51
N LYS A 74 11.18 -22.86 5.68
CA LYS A 74 10.41 -23.15 6.89
C LYS A 74 9.67 -21.87 7.33
N THR A 75 10.32 -20.72 7.29
CA THR A 75 9.73 -19.44 7.64
C THR A 75 8.50 -19.13 6.74
N MET A 76 8.64 -19.28 5.43
CA MET A 76 7.51 -19.07 4.51
C MET A 76 6.37 -20.05 4.80
N LEU A 77 6.65 -21.35 4.98
CA LEU A 77 5.63 -22.35 5.27
C LEU A 77 4.89 -22.09 6.60
N VAL A 78 5.61 -21.65 7.64
CA VAL A 78 4.99 -21.29 8.93
C VAL A 78 4.12 -20.05 8.77
N CYS A 79 4.61 -19.00 8.13
CA CYS A 79 3.84 -17.78 7.88
C CYS A 79 2.60 -18.06 7.03
N ASP A 80 2.74 -18.84 5.96
CA ASP A 80 1.65 -19.28 5.12
C ASP A 80 0.60 -20.07 5.93
N THR A 81 1.03 -21.02 6.76
CA THR A 81 0.11 -21.83 7.59
C THR A 81 -0.67 -20.96 8.57
N LEU A 82 0.01 -20.02 9.25
CA LEU A 82 -0.65 -19.11 10.18
C LEU A 82 -1.64 -18.18 9.48
N ALA A 83 -1.29 -17.66 8.31
CA ALA A 83 -2.21 -16.86 7.49
C ALA A 83 -3.45 -17.66 7.10
N ALA A 84 -3.29 -18.92 6.68
CA ALA A 84 -4.42 -19.78 6.35
C ALA A 84 -5.31 -20.10 7.56
N VAL A 85 -4.71 -20.36 8.72
CA VAL A 85 -5.47 -20.58 9.98
C VAL A 85 -6.27 -19.32 10.31
N CYS A 86 -5.69 -18.14 10.15
CA CYS A 86 -6.38 -16.88 10.33
C CYS A 86 -7.58 -16.72 9.35
N THR A 87 -7.36 -16.95 8.06
CA THR A 87 -8.40 -16.87 7.04
C THR A 87 -9.50 -17.92 7.27
N LEU A 88 -9.12 -19.15 7.64
CA LEU A 88 -10.07 -20.22 7.98
C LEU A 88 -10.90 -19.88 9.23
N THR A 89 -10.28 -19.26 10.24
CA THR A 89 -10.97 -18.80 11.45
C THR A 89 -12.04 -17.75 11.07
N VAL A 90 -11.70 -16.77 10.25
CA VAL A 90 -12.67 -15.77 9.74
C VAL A 90 -13.79 -16.46 8.96
N PHE A 91 -13.46 -17.46 8.12
CA PHE A 91 -14.46 -18.21 7.36
C PHE A 91 -15.46 -18.95 8.24
N ILE A 92 -14.97 -19.67 9.26
CA ILE A 92 -15.81 -20.42 10.21
C ILE A 92 -16.71 -19.45 10.98
N LEU A 93 -16.15 -18.39 11.55
CA LEU A 93 -16.89 -17.37 12.30
C LEU A 93 -17.94 -16.67 11.42
N TYR A 94 -17.62 -16.43 10.16
CA TYR A 94 -18.58 -15.88 9.20
C TYR A 94 -19.73 -16.85 8.89
N LYS A 95 -19.43 -18.14 8.68
CA LYS A 95 -20.44 -19.17 8.40
C LYS A 95 -21.34 -19.49 9.59
N THR A 96 -20.83 -19.35 10.80
CA THR A 96 -21.58 -19.55 12.05
C THR A 96 -22.30 -18.29 12.53
N ASP A 97 -22.21 -17.20 11.77
CA ASP A 97 -22.80 -15.89 12.09
C ASP A 97 -22.30 -15.30 13.43
N THR A 98 -21.13 -15.71 13.86
CA THR A 98 -20.48 -15.25 15.10
C THR A 98 -19.32 -14.29 14.88
N LEU A 99 -19.10 -13.88 13.62
CA LEU A 99 -18.01 -12.98 13.25
C LEU A 99 -18.21 -11.57 13.83
N MET A 100 -17.37 -11.21 14.78
CA MET A 100 -17.31 -9.85 15.36
C MET A 100 -16.15 -9.04 14.78
N ILE A 101 -16.24 -7.72 14.83
CA ILE A 101 -15.25 -6.79 14.27
C ILE A 101 -13.86 -7.01 14.88
N TRP A 102 -13.78 -7.24 16.18
CA TRP A 102 -12.51 -7.45 16.88
C TRP A 102 -11.74 -8.71 16.41
N HIS A 103 -12.47 -9.75 15.94
CA HIS A 103 -11.84 -10.93 15.33
C HIS A 103 -11.06 -10.53 14.08
N LEU A 104 -11.63 -9.65 13.24
CA LEU A 104 -10.96 -9.14 12.05
C LEU A 104 -9.70 -8.35 12.39
N TYR A 105 -9.77 -7.49 13.41
CA TYR A 105 -8.61 -6.72 13.87
C TYR A 105 -7.49 -7.64 14.37
N ALA A 106 -7.82 -8.64 15.20
CA ALA A 106 -6.85 -9.59 15.70
C ALA A 106 -6.19 -10.40 14.57
N VAL A 107 -6.98 -10.92 13.65
CA VAL A 107 -6.49 -11.67 12.47
C VAL A 107 -5.60 -10.80 11.59
N ASN A 108 -5.99 -9.56 11.32
CA ASN A 108 -5.16 -8.64 10.53
C ASN A 108 -3.86 -8.28 11.23
N ALA A 109 -3.85 -8.13 12.56
CA ALA A 109 -2.62 -7.91 13.33
C ALA A 109 -1.64 -9.08 13.21
N VAL A 110 -2.15 -10.31 13.32
CA VAL A 110 -1.34 -11.53 13.13
C VAL A 110 -0.81 -11.61 11.70
N SER A 111 -1.66 -11.34 10.69
CA SER A 111 -1.25 -11.33 9.29
C SER A 111 -0.18 -10.28 9.00
N GLY A 112 -0.30 -9.09 9.60
CA GLY A 112 0.71 -8.04 9.50
C GLY A 112 2.07 -8.45 10.06
N LEU A 113 2.08 -9.11 11.22
CA LEU A 113 3.29 -9.68 11.81
C LEU A 113 3.93 -10.74 10.90
N MET A 114 3.13 -11.63 10.34
CA MET A 114 3.63 -12.70 9.45
C MET A 114 4.22 -12.10 8.16
N ASN A 115 3.56 -11.12 7.55
CA ASN A 115 4.04 -10.46 6.35
C ASN A 115 5.41 -9.78 6.55
N THR A 116 5.71 -9.30 7.76
CA THR A 116 6.99 -8.66 8.08
C THR A 116 8.18 -9.60 7.88
N VAL A 117 8.01 -10.88 8.13
CA VAL A 117 9.06 -11.89 8.02
C VAL A 117 8.99 -12.64 6.70
N GLN A 118 7.77 -12.88 6.19
CA GLN A 118 7.53 -13.63 4.96
C GLN A 118 8.05 -12.91 3.73
N GLN A 119 7.83 -11.61 3.62
CA GLN A 119 8.24 -10.83 2.44
C GLN A 119 9.76 -10.89 2.21
N PRO A 120 10.63 -10.56 3.19
CA PRO A 120 12.08 -10.71 3.00
C PRO A 120 12.50 -12.16 2.76
N ALA A 121 11.89 -13.14 3.42
CA ALA A 121 12.19 -14.55 3.20
C ALA A 121 11.89 -14.99 1.77
N SER A 122 10.76 -14.55 1.20
CA SER A 122 10.38 -14.81 -0.18
C SER A 122 11.34 -14.17 -1.18
N GLU A 123 11.73 -12.91 -0.98
CA GLU A 123 12.67 -12.18 -1.85
C GLU A 123 14.06 -12.86 -1.86
N VAL A 124 14.56 -13.25 -0.69
CA VAL A 124 15.83 -13.99 -0.58
C VAL A 124 15.71 -15.36 -1.24
N THR A 125 14.60 -16.09 -1.01
CA THR A 125 14.37 -17.40 -1.62
C THR A 125 14.37 -17.32 -3.16
N MET A 126 13.66 -16.35 -3.72
CA MET A 126 13.67 -16.11 -5.17
C MET A 126 15.08 -15.85 -5.70
N THR A 127 15.87 -15.05 -4.98
CA THR A 127 17.26 -14.75 -5.36
C THR A 127 18.16 -15.97 -5.30
N LEU A 128 17.97 -16.89 -4.34
CA LEU A 128 18.78 -18.11 -4.18
C LEU A 128 18.47 -19.18 -5.23
N ILE A 129 17.22 -19.26 -5.69
CA ILE A 129 16.77 -20.26 -6.67
C ILE A 129 17.19 -19.88 -8.08
N VAL A 130 17.34 -18.60 -8.39
CA VAL A 130 17.47 -18.09 -9.75
C VAL A 130 18.93 -17.88 -10.18
N PRO A 131 19.31 -18.20 -11.44
CA PRO A 131 20.59 -17.81 -12.01
C PRO A 131 20.72 -16.28 -12.12
N LYS A 132 21.92 -15.74 -11.88
CA LYS A 132 22.19 -14.29 -11.90
C LYS A 132 21.81 -13.63 -13.22
N GLU A 133 21.97 -14.33 -14.34
CA GLU A 133 21.65 -13.88 -15.69
C GLU A 133 20.14 -13.62 -15.88
N SER A 134 19.30 -14.16 -15.02
CA SER A 134 17.83 -14.04 -15.09
C SER A 134 17.26 -12.97 -14.16
N TYR A 135 18.07 -12.30 -13.35
CA TYR A 135 17.57 -11.32 -12.33
C TYR A 135 16.76 -10.19 -12.95
N GLN A 136 17.17 -9.66 -14.11
CA GLN A 136 16.42 -8.60 -14.80
C GLN A 136 15.02 -9.07 -15.22
N LYS A 137 14.91 -10.27 -15.78
CA LYS A 137 13.64 -10.87 -16.20
C LYS A 137 12.70 -11.08 -15.02
N ILE A 138 13.24 -11.51 -13.89
CA ILE A 138 12.49 -11.75 -12.65
C ILE A 138 12.00 -10.45 -12.03
N SER A 139 12.85 -9.44 -11.99
CA SER A 139 12.44 -8.11 -11.54
C SER A 139 11.29 -7.55 -12.39
N GLY A 140 11.35 -7.77 -13.71
CA GLY A 140 10.27 -7.44 -14.64
C GLY A 140 8.97 -8.20 -14.33
N LEU A 141 9.04 -9.52 -14.08
CA LEU A 141 7.87 -10.33 -13.71
C LEU A 141 7.26 -9.90 -12.39
N ASN A 142 8.07 -9.62 -11.37
CA ASN A 142 7.58 -9.12 -10.08
C ASN A 142 6.89 -7.76 -10.22
N SER A 143 7.44 -6.86 -11.05
CA SER A 143 6.81 -5.58 -11.34
C SER A 143 5.48 -5.74 -12.07
N LEU A 144 5.41 -6.67 -13.02
CA LEU A 144 4.18 -7.02 -13.72
C LEU A 144 3.12 -7.56 -12.75
N THR A 145 3.50 -8.48 -11.84
CA THR A 145 2.60 -9.01 -10.82
C THR A 145 2.04 -7.89 -9.95
N ARG A 146 2.88 -7.01 -9.42
CA ARG A 146 2.42 -5.87 -8.59
C ARG A 146 1.43 -4.99 -9.34
N SER A 147 1.71 -4.68 -10.60
CA SER A 147 0.82 -3.88 -11.45
C SER A 147 -0.52 -4.58 -11.70
N LEU A 148 -0.49 -5.88 -12.02
CA LEU A 148 -1.71 -6.65 -12.21
C LEU A 148 -2.53 -6.75 -10.92
N VAL A 149 -1.90 -7.00 -9.78
CA VAL A 149 -2.59 -7.04 -8.49
C VAL A 149 -3.22 -5.70 -8.18
N SER A 150 -2.54 -4.58 -8.41
CA SER A 150 -3.09 -3.25 -8.11
C SER A 150 -4.34 -2.91 -8.94
N ILE A 151 -4.43 -3.41 -10.16
CA ILE A 151 -5.58 -3.21 -11.06
C ILE A 151 -6.69 -4.22 -10.77
N LEU A 152 -6.33 -5.51 -10.70
CA LEU A 152 -7.29 -6.61 -10.66
C LEU A 152 -7.89 -6.80 -9.27
N ASN A 153 -7.11 -6.54 -8.21
CA ASN A 153 -7.57 -6.74 -6.84
C ASN A 153 -8.89 -6.01 -6.54
N PRO A 154 -9.00 -4.67 -6.64
CA PRO A 154 -10.24 -3.99 -6.29
C PRO A 154 -11.41 -4.40 -7.19
N LEU A 155 -11.14 -4.62 -8.48
CA LEU A 155 -12.15 -4.99 -9.47
C LEU A 155 -12.72 -6.40 -9.20
N ILE A 156 -11.83 -7.39 -9.05
CA ILE A 156 -12.24 -8.78 -8.79
C ILE A 156 -12.87 -8.90 -7.40
N ALA A 157 -12.29 -8.27 -6.39
CA ALA A 157 -12.78 -8.30 -5.03
C ALA A 157 -14.22 -7.76 -4.93
N SER A 158 -14.46 -6.58 -5.50
CA SER A 158 -15.79 -5.97 -5.49
C SER A 158 -16.81 -6.77 -6.27
N ALA A 159 -16.44 -7.30 -7.45
CA ALA A 159 -17.32 -8.13 -8.27
C ALA A 159 -17.65 -9.47 -7.58
N LEU A 160 -16.64 -10.19 -7.08
CA LEU A 160 -16.86 -11.45 -6.36
C LEU A 160 -17.69 -11.24 -5.08
N TYR A 161 -17.41 -10.18 -4.34
CA TYR A 161 -18.14 -9.84 -3.13
C TYR A 161 -19.61 -9.54 -3.43
N ALA A 162 -19.89 -8.71 -4.44
CA ALA A 162 -21.24 -8.31 -4.80
C ALA A 162 -22.07 -9.46 -5.40
N LEU A 163 -21.45 -10.35 -6.20
CA LEU A 163 -22.18 -11.44 -6.87
C LEU A 163 -22.33 -12.68 -6.00
N PHE A 164 -21.32 -13.00 -5.19
CA PHE A 164 -21.24 -14.29 -4.49
C PHE A 164 -21.04 -14.16 -2.97
N GLY A 165 -20.85 -12.94 -2.47
CA GLY A 165 -20.68 -12.65 -1.05
C GLY A 165 -19.28 -12.98 -0.51
N LEU A 166 -19.04 -12.60 0.74
CA LEU A 166 -17.73 -12.72 1.42
C LEU A 166 -17.25 -14.17 1.53
N GLY A 167 -18.16 -15.13 1.74
CA GLY A 167 -17.79 -16.54 1.88
C GLY A 167 -17.09 -17.11 0.66
N THR A 168 -17.52 -16.74 -0.55
CA THR A 168 -16.88 -17.16 -1.80
C THR A 168 -15.49 -16.54 -1.96
N VAL A 169 -15.34 -15.27 -1.61
CA VAL A 169 -14.06 -14.58 -1.65
C VAL A 169 -13.04 -15.30 -0.76
N ILE A 170 -13.40 -15.59 0.49
CA ILE A 170 -12.53 -16.32 1.44
C ILE A 170 -12.21 -17.72 0.93
N THR A 171 -13.17 -18.40 0.30
CA THR A 171 -12.94 -19.75 -0.27
C THR A 171 -11.90 -19.70 -1.39
N VAL A 172 -11.96 -18.71 -2.28
CA VAL A 172 -10.96 -18.50 -3.35
C VAL A 172 -9.58 -18.27 -2.76
N ASP A 173 -9.45 -17.45 -1.72
CA ASP A 173 -8.20 -17.19 -1.02
C ASP A 173 -7.61 -18.49 -0.43
N LEU A 174 -8.41 -19.27 0.29
CA LEU A 174 -7.98 -20.55 0.85
C LEU A 174 -7.53 -21.55 -0.22
N LEU A 175 -8.18 -21.59 -1.39
CA LEU A 175 -7.78 -22.45 -2.50
C LEU A 175 -6.44 -22.00 -3.13
N THR A 176 -6.28 -20.71 -3.37
CA THR A 176 -5.02 -20.17 -3.92
C THR A 176 -3.86 -20.35 -2.95
N PHE A 177 -4.14 -20.19 -1.64
CA PHE A 177 -3.19 -20.48 -0.59
C PHE A 177 -2.77 -21.96 -0.59
N ALA A 178 -3.73 -22.90 -0.61
CA ALA A 178 -3.43 -24.33 -0.62
C ALA A 178 -2.54 -24.72 -1.81
N LEU A 179 -2.79 -24.14 -2.98
CA LEU A 179 -1.94 -24.35 -4.17
C LEU A 179 -0.51 -23.84 -3.94
N ALA A 180 -0.35 -22.64 -3.38
CA ALA A 180 0.96 -22.05 -3.11
C ALA A 180 1.74 -22.86 -2.04
N PHE A 181 1.04 -23.27 -0.99
CA PHE A 181 1.61 -24.08 0.10
C PHE A 181 2.11 -25.44 -0.43
N ILE A 182 1.28 -26.17 -1.18
CA ILE A 182 1.66 -27.46 -1.77
C ILE A 182 2.84 -27.30 -2.72
N ALA A 183 2.82 -26.26 -3.56
CA ALA A 183 3.91 -25.98 -4.48
C ALA A 183 5.23 -25.73 -3.75
N LEU A 184 5.23 -24.88 -2.72
CA LEU A 184 6.42 -24.59 -1.91
C LEU A 184 6.90 -25.81 -1.14
N ALA A 185 5.99 -26.58 -0.51
CA ALA A 185 6.34 -27.73 0.30
C ALA A 185 6.93 -28.88 -0.53
N ALA A 186 6.25 -29.25 -1.63
CA ALA A 186 6.56 -30.45 -2.40
C ALA A 186 7.59 -30.25 -3.52
N PHE A 187 7.60 -29.09 -4.19
CA PHE A 187 8.37 -28.92 -5.41
C PHE A 187 9.60 -28.00 -5.27
N ILE A 188 9.68 -27.16 -4.24
CA ILE A 188 10.74 -26.16 -4.15
C ILE A 188 11.79 -26.56 -3.13
N ASN A 189 13.04 -26.71 -3.60
CA ASN A 189 14.21 -26.89 -2.75
C ASN A 189 14.96 -25.56 -2.60
N VAL A 190 14.95 -25.00 -1.39
CA VAL A 190 15.69 -23.77 -1.06
C VAL A 190 17.03 -24.16 -0.44
N PRO A 191 18.17 -23.72 -1.00
CA PRO A 191 19.46 -23.93 -0.37
C PRO A 191 19.50 -23.27 1.01
N GLY A 192 19.94 -24.00 2.03
CA GLY A 192 20.10 -23.45 3.38
C GLY A 192 21.12 -22.31 3.36
N SER A 193 20.72 -21.14 3.81
CA SER A 193 21.58 -19.97 3.99
C SER A 193 21.34 -19.42 5.38
N SER A 194 22.19 -19.77 6.34
CA SER A 194 22.29 -19.08 7.60
C SER A 194 23.60 -18.27 7.60
N LYS A 195 23.51 -16.95 7.55
CA LYS A 195 24.64 -16.08 7.85
C LYS A 195 24.44 -15.50 9.25
N GLU A 196 25.44 -15.63 10.11
CA GLU A 196 25.47 -14.89 11.36
C GLU A 196 25.63 -13.39 11.07
N VAL A 197 24.60 -12.61 11.36
CA VAL A 197 24.72 -11.14 11.37
C VAL A 197 25.27 -10.74 12.73
N LYS A 198 26.50 -10.22 12.75
CA LYS A 198 27.21 -9.82 13.97
C LYS A 198 26.96 -8.37 14.40
N GLU A 199 26.31 -7.55 13.58
CA GLU A 199 26.13 -6.13 13.87
C GLU A 199 24.79 -5.84 14.58
N SER A 200 24.85 -4.94 15.57
CA SER A 200 23.67 -4.50 16.31
C SER A 200 22.78 -3.62 15.40
N THR A 201 21.51 -3.98 15.23
CA THR A 201 20.51 -3.23 14.47
C THR A 201 20.43 -1.75 14.91
N LEU A 202 20.68 -1.50 16.19
CA LEU A 202 20.62 -0.15 16.77
C LEU A 202 21.80 0.73 16.32
N GLU A 203 22.99 0.15 16.15
CA GLU A 203 24.17 0.86 15.66
C GLU A 203 24.01 1.23 14.18
N LEU A 204 23.49 0.31 13.37
CA LEU A 204 23.17 0.55 11.96
C LEU A 204 22.16 1.68 11.80
N ALA A 205 21.12 1.71 12.66
CA ALA A 205 20.13 2.79 12.66
C ALA A 205 20.73 4.15 13.06
N LYS A 206 21.64 4.18 14.05
CA LYS A 206 22.34 5.41 14.46
C LYS A 206 23.22 5.99 13.34
N GLU A 207 23.91 5.15 12.58
CA GLU A 207 24.71 5.60 11.45
C GLU A 207 23.85 6.16 10.31
N GLY A 208 22.75 5.48 9.97
CA GLY A 208 21.76 5.98 8.99
C GLY A 208 21.21 7.35 9.39
N LEU A 209 20.82 7.51 10.66
CA LEU A 209 20.33 8.78 11.20
C LEU A 209 21.43 9.86 11.24
N GLY A 210 22.66 9.47 11.55
CA GLY A 210 23.83 10.35 11.49
C GLY A 210 24.08 10.91 10.10
N PHE A 211 23.97 10.07 9.07
CA PHE A 211 24.07 10.49 7.68
C PHE A 211 22.93 11.46 7.30
N LEU A 212 21.69 11.16 7.66
CA LEU A 212 20.53 12.02 7.36
C LEU A 212 20.67 13.41 7.97
N ARG A 213 21.22 13.53 9.19
CA ARG A 213 21.51 14.82 9.82
C ARG A 213 22.54 15.64 9.05
N LYS A 214 23.52 14.99 8.40
CA LYS A 214 24.55 15.63 7.60
C LYS A 214 24.11 15.95 6.17
N THR A 215 22.99 15.39 5.72
CA THR A 215 22.47 15.55 4.35
C THR A 215 21.05 16.15 4.37
N PRO A 216 20.93 17.48 4.60
CA PRO A 216 19.62 18.13 4.82
C PRO A 216 18.65 17.98 3.65
N MET A 217 19.15 17.89 2.42
CA MET A 217 18.31 17.65 1.22
C MET A 217 17.58 16.32 1.32
N VAL A 218 18.32 15.22 1.57
CA VAL A 218 17.75 13.87 1.68
C VAL A 218 16.79 13.79 2.85
N PHE A 219 17.14 14.36 3.99
CA PHE A 219 16.27 14.41 5.17
C PHE A 219 14.97 15.17 4.89
N THR A 220 15.06 16.36 4.24
CA THR A 220 13.88 17.16 3.88
C THR A 220 12.95 16.40 2.92
N LEU A 221 13.50 15.67 1.93
CA LEU A 221 12.73 14.83 1.03
C LEU A 221 12.03 13.67 1.75
N ILE A 222 12.70 13.05 2.72
CA ILE A 222 12.10 11.96 3.52
C ILE A 222 10.93 12.49 4.35
N ILE A 223 11.07 13.64 5.02
CA ILE A 223 9.99 14.25 5.80
C ILE A 223 8.86 14.75 4.90
N PHE A 224 9.18 15.30 3.73
CA PHE A 224 8.18 15.63 2.71
C PHE A 224 7.35 14.41 2.35
N MET A 225 7.98 13.29 2.05
CA MET A 225 7.27 12.05 1.71
C MET A 225 6.49 11.46 2.89
N ALA A 226 6.98 11.61 4.12
CA ALA A 226 6.23 11.21 5.30
C ALA A 226 4.91 11.99 5.44
N GLY A 227 4.92 13.29 5.16
CA GLY A 227 3.70 14.11 5.12
C GLY A 227 2.76 13.71 3.97
N ILE A 228 3.29 13.41 2.79
CA ILE A 228 2.48 12.88 1.67
C ILE A 228 1.82 11.56 2.06
N ASN A 229 2.56 10.62 2.67
CA ASN A 229 2.01 9.34 3.12
C ASN A 229 0.91 9.51 4.17
N LEU A 230 1.06 10.47 5.09
CA LEU A 230 0.03 10.80 6.09
C LEU A 230 -1.28 11.22 5.41
N ILE A 231 -1.19 12.14 4.44
CA ILE A 231 -2.36 12.68 3.72
C ILE A 231 -2.97 11.60 2.82
N ALA A 232 -2.17 10.85 2.09
CA ALA A 232 -2.61 9.75 1.24
C ALA A 232 -3.31 8.65 2.04
N SER A 233 -2.81 8.32 3.24
CA SER A 233 -3.45 7.33 4.10
C SER A 233 -4.77 7.82 4.69
N ALA A 234 -4.87 9.11 5.02
CA ALA A 234 -6.13 9.71 5.43
C ALA A 234 -7.16 9.73 4.28
N TYR A 235 -6.69 9.91 3.05
CA TYR A 235 -7.48 9.76 1.84
C TYR A 235 -8.00 8.32 1.68
N ASP A 236 -7.13 7.31 1.80
CA ASP A 236 -7.50 5.89 1.69
C ASP A 236 -8.59 5.50 2.71
N ALA A 237 -8.51 6.02 3.95
CA ALA A 237 -9.53 5.81 4.97
C ALA A 237 -10.88 6.47 4.62
N SER A 238 -10.85 7.60 3.89
CA SER A 238 -12.03 8.39 3.56
C SER A 238 -12.74 7.94 2.29
N LEU A 239 -12.04 7.28 1.37
CA LEU A 239 -12.55 6.91 0.05
C LEU A 239 -13.76 5.96 0.09
N PRO A 240 -13.79 4.88 0.91
CA PRO A 240 -14.98 4.04 1.06
C PRO A 240 -16.20 4.82 1.56
N ALA A 241 -16.00 5.74 2.50
CA ALA A 241 -17.06 6.57 3.06
C ALA A 241 -17.63 7.58 2.06
N LEU A 242 -16.83 8.01 1.09
CA LEU A 242 -17.27 8.87 0.00
C LEU A 242 -18.13 8.12 -1.02
N ILE A 243 -17.71 6.92 -1.41
CA ILE A 243 -18.24 6.23 -2.59
C ILE A 243 -19.38 5.28 -2.22
N ILE A 244 -19.22 4.43 -1.20
CA ILE A 244 -20.17 3.37 -0.91
C ILE A 244 -21.59 3.89 -0.59
N PRO A 245 -21.77 4.91 0.28
CA PRO A 245 -23.10 5.39 0.63
C PRO A 245 -23.73 6.27 -0.44
N ASN A 246 -22.99 6.68 -1.47
CA ASN A 246 -23.52 7.54 -2.53
C ASN A 246 -24.53 6.77 -3.39
N PRO A 247 -25.69 7.36 -3.77
CA PRO A 247 -26.70 6.70 -4.62
C PRO A 247 -26.18 6.21 -5.96
N LYS A 248 -25.13 6.82 -6.50
CA LYS A 248 -24.44 6.41 -7.75
C LYS A 248 -23.17 5.60 -7.49
N GLY A 249 -22.91 5.26 -6.23
CA GLY A 249 -21.71 4.57 -5.77
C GLY A 249 -21.94 3.09 -5.51
N GLY A 250 -21.62 2.66 -4.28
CA GLY A 250 -21.67 1.27 -3.85
C GLY A 250 -20.33 0.57 -3.92
N SER A 251 -20.28 -0.65 -3.41
CA SER A 251 -19.07 -1.46 -3.31
C SER A 251 -18.41 -1.74 -4.67
N ASN A 252 -19.22 -2.01 -5.71
CA ASN A 252 -18.72 -2.21 -7.08
C ASN A 252 -18.05 -0.94 -7.64
N MET A 253 -18.65 0.22 -7.40
CA MET A 253 -18.08 1.48 -7.87
C MET A 253 -16.77 1.80 -7.16
N LEU A 254 -16.66 1.52 -5.87
CA LEU A 254 -15.37 1.65 -5.15
C LEU A 254 -14.29 0.77 -5.80
N GLY A 255 -14.63 -0.46 -6.18
CA GLY A 255 -13.70 -1.35 -6.89
C GLY A 255 -13.24 -0.77 -8.23
N ILE A 256 -14.16 -0.23 -9.04
CA ILE A 256 -13.84 0.40 -10.33
C ILE A 256 -12.95 1.63 -10.12
N VAL A 257 -13.33 2.53 -9.21
CA VAL A 257 -12.58 3.76 -8.91
C VAL A 257 -11.16 3.44 -8.41
N SER A 258 -11.03 2.48 -7.49
CA SER A 258 -9.72 2.04 -7.00
C SER A 258 -8.86 1.38 -8.09
N SER A 259 -9.47 0.64 -9.02
CA SER A 259 -8.76 0.04 -10.15
C SER A 259 -8.24 1.08 -11.14
N CYS A 260 -8.95 2.22 -11.28
CA CYS A 260 -8.46 3.35 -12.10
C CYS A 260 -7.11 3.89 -11.59
N ALA A 261 -6.88 3.90 -10.27
CA ALA A 261 -5.57 4.24 -9.69
C ALA A 261 -4.47 3.25 -10.14
N GLY A 262 -4.77 1.95 -10.12
CA GLY A 262 -3.84 0.92 -10.60
C GLY A 262 -3.48 1.10 -12.10
N VAL A 263 -4.49 1.36 -12.95
CA VAL A 263 -4.28 1.64 -14.37
C VAL A 263 -3.43 2.90 -14.55
N ALA A 264 -3.73 3.95 -13.80
CA ALA A 264 -2.97 5.21 -13.85
C ALA A 264 -1.50 5.01 -13.48
N MET A 265 -1.20 4.21 -12.45
CA MET A 265 0.18 3.87 -12.06
C MET A 265 0.93 3.13 -13.18
N VAL A 266 0.28 2.20 -13.90
CA VAL A 266 0.89 1.51 -15.04
C VAL A 266 1.19 2.49 -16.17
N ILE A 267 0.22 3.34 -16.54
CA ILE A 267 0.42 4.37 -17.57
C ILE A 267 1.53 5.32 -17.13
N GLY A 268 1.52 5.81 -15.89
CA GLY A 268 2.55 6.67 -15.34
C GLY A 268 3.95 6.05 -15.37
N SER A 269 4.07 4.76 -15.10
CA SER A 269 5.34 4.03 -15.20
C SER A 269 5.86 3.95 -16.65
N LEU A 270 4.98 3.76 -17.61
CA LEU A 270 5.33 3.82 -19.04
C LEU A 270 5.75 5.24 -19.44
N LEU A 271 5.05 6.25 -18.96
CA LEU A 271 5.40 7.66 -19.22
C LEU A 271 6.81 8.00 -18.71
N VAL A 272 7.19 7.50 -17.52
CA VAL A 272 8.56 7.68 -16.98
C VAL A 272 9.63 7.20 -17.95
N THR A 273 9.39 6.09 -18.65
CA THR A 273 10.38 5.54 -19.61
C THR A 273 10.45 6.35 -20.90
N ALA A 274 9.37 7.03 -21.28
CA ALA A 274 9.27 7.83 -22.52
C ALA A 274 9.63 9.31 -22.30
N MET A 275 9.53 9.81 -21.07
CA MET A 275 9.80 11.22 -20.76
C MET A 275 11.30 11.54 -20.74
N PRO A 276 11.72 12.71 -21.25
CA PRO A 276 13.09 13.16 -21.08
C PRO A 276 13.43 13.40 -19.61
N LYS A 277 14.69 13.25 -19.25
CA LYS A 277 15.17 13.52 -17.89
C LYS A 277 14.85 14.96 -17.49
N PRO A 278 14.24 15.21 -16.34
CA PRO A 278 13.95 16.56 -15.88
C PRO A 278 15.26 17.30 -15.55
N LYS A 279 15.29 18.60 -15.85
CA LYS A 279 16.44 19.47 -15.53
C LYS A 279 16.67 19.59 -14.02
N ASP A 280 15.64 19.47 -13.22
CA ASP A 280 15.67 19.49 -11.75
C ASP A 280 14.74 18.40 -11.20
N ARG A 281 15.34 17.34 -10.69
CA ARG A 281 14.60 16.19 -10.14
C ARG A 281 13.89 16.52 -8.84
N VAL A 282 14.46 17.40 -8.01
CA VAL A 282 13.82 17.83 -6.75
C VAL A 282 12.54 18.60 -7.07
N LYS A 283 12.59 19.49 -8.07
CA LYS A 283 11.41 20.19 -8.55
C LYS A 283 10.36 19.23 -9.12
N ALA A 284 10.78 18.21 -9.88
CA ALA A 284 9.87 17.19 -10.41
C ALA A 284 9.12 16.47 -9.28
N VAL A 285 9.81 16.09 -8.17
CA VAL A 285 9.21 15.39 -7.04
C VAL A 285 8.09 16.22 -6.39
N TYR A 286 8.33 17.48 -5.99
CA TYR A 286 7.29 18.21 -5.27
C TYR A 286 6.20 18.78 -6.19
N VAL A 287 6.49 19.09 -7.47
CA VAL A 287 5.49 19.59 -8.41
C VAL A 287 4.52 18.49 -8.82
N THR A 288 5.01 17.28 -9.12
CA THR A 288 4.13 16.15 -9.43
C THR A 288 3.21 15.82 -8.27
N MET A 289 3.69 15.86 -7.03
CA MET A 289 2.85 15.64 -5.85
C MET A 289 1.87 16.80 -5.62
N LEU A 290 2.25 18.06 -5.89
CA LEU A 290 1.33 19.18 -5.81
C LEU A 290 0.16 19.01 -6.78
N ILE A 291 0.44 18.65 -8.04
CA ILE A 291 -0.61 18.40 -9.04
C ILE A 291 -1.47 17.21 -8.63
N SER A 292 -0.87 16.09 -8.21
CA SER A 292 -1.58 14.90 -7.77
C SER A 292 -2.52 15.23 -6.60
N MET A 293 -1.98 15.73 -5.50
CA MET A 293 -2.75 15.98 -4.27
C MET A 293 -3.84 17.03 -4.42
N SER A 294 -3.59 18.09 -5.21
CA SER A 294 -4.60 19.12 -5.44
C SER A 294 -5.71 18.62 -6.36
N THR A 295 -5.38 18.10 -7.53
CA THR A 295 -6.40 17.79 -8.56
C THR A 295 -7.30 16.64 -8.14
N GLU A 296 -6.74 15.53 -7.66
CA GLU A 296 -7.50 14.37 -7.24
C GLU A 296 -8.48 14.71 -6.12
N ASN A 297 -7.96 15.28 -5.02
CA ASN A 297 -8.78 15.53 -3.85
C ASN A 297 -9.88 16.57 -4.12
N PHE A 298 -9.60 17.63 -4.90
CA PHE A 298 -10.64 18.61 -5.25
C PHE A 298 -11.67 18.04 -6.22
N ILE A 299 -11.27 17.20 -7.18
CA ILE A 299 -12.24 16.53 -8.06
C ILE A 299 -13.16 15.63 -7.23
N LEU A 300 -12.62 14.83 -6.31
CA LEU A 300 -13.43 13.95 -5.47
C LEU A 300 -14.30 14.72 -4.49
N ALA A 301 -13.82 15.83 -3.94
CA ALA A 301 -14.59 16.68 -3.03
C ALA A 301 -15.86 17.25 -3.67
N PHE A 302 -15.75 17.76 -4.89
CA PHE A 302 -16.85 18.47 -5.55
C PHE A 302 -17.65 17.61 -6.53
N SER A 303 -17.22 16.38 -6.79
CA SER A 303 -17.89 15.50 -7.76
C SER A 303 -18.80 14.47 -7.13
N ARG A 304 -19.92 14.22 -7.81
CA ARG A 304 -20.88 13.14 -7.50
C ARG A 304 -21.14 12.23 -8.69
N ALA A 305 -20.35 12.40 -9.74
CA ALA A 305 -20.45 11.58 -10.93
C ALA A 305 -19.37 10.50 -10.90
N PRO A 306 -19.72 9.22 -11.06
CA PRO A 306 -18.77 8.12 -11.07
C PRO A 306 -17.60 8.31 -12.04
N VAL A 307 -17.88 8.88 -13.22
CA VAL A 307 -16.85 9.18 -14.22
C VAL A 307 -15.81 10.17 -13.69
N LEU A 308 -16.23 11.18 -12.94
CA LEU A 308 -15.30 12.16 -12.38
C LEU A 308 -14.47 11.60 -11.25
N TRP A 309 -15.01 10.63 -10.46
CA TRP A 309 -14.20 9.90 -9.48
C TRP A 309 -13.08 9.11 -10.15
N CYS A 310 -13.40 8.40 -11.25
CA CYS A 310 -12.38 7.69 -12.03
C CYS A 310 -11.34 8.64 -12.65
N ILE A 311 -11.77 9.80 -13.18
CA ILE A 311 -10.86 10.82 -13.72
C ILE A 311 -9.95 11.38 -12.62
N GLY A 312 -10.50 11.68 -11.45
CA GLY A 312 -9.72 12.13 -10.28
C GLY A 312 -8.63 11.13 -9.91
N GLN A 313 -8.97 9.85 -9.81
CA GLN A 313 -8.02 8.76 -9.57
C GLN A 313 -6.93 8.71 -10.64
N ILE A 314 -7.31 8.76 -11.91
CA ILE A 314 -6.32 8.69 -13.00
C ILE A 314 -5.34 9.88 -12.92
N ILE A 315 -5.84 11.10 -12.74
CA ILE A 315 -4.99 12.29 -12.67
C ILE A 315 -4.09 12.26 -11.44
N GLY A 316 -4.63 11.85 -10.29
CA GLY A 316 -3.87 11.76 -9.05
C GLY A 316 -2.73 10.74 -9.11
N TRP A 317 -3.03 9.54 -9.57
CA TRP A 317 -2.07 8.42 -9.49
C TRP A 317 -1.11 8.31 -10.66
N ILE A 318 -1.39 8.92 -11.82
CA ILE A 318 -0.51 8.85 -13.00
C ILE A 318 0.85 9.50 -12.75
N LEU A 319 0.93 10.49 -11.85
CA LEU A 319 2.15 11.23 -11.55
C LEU A 319 2.99 10.57 -10.43
N VAL A 320 2.44 9.64 -9.67
CA VAL A 320 3.14 8.96 -8.57
C VAL A 320 4.38 8.19 -9.05
N PRO A 321 4.36 7.42 -10.16
CA PRO A 321 5.57 6.79 -10.69
C PRO A 321 6.64 7.80 -11.12
N VAL A 322 6.23 8.95 -11.68
CA VAL A 322 7.17 10.01 -12.07
C VAL A 322 7.89 10.59 -10.85
N MET A 323 7.14 10.86 -9.79
CA MET A 323 7.71 11.29 -8.50
C MET A 323 8.68 10.23 -7.94
N SER A 324 8.24 8.97 -7.86
CA SER A 324 9.01 7.87 -7.28
C SER A 324 10.34 7.64 -8.01
N ALA A 325 10.32 7.63 -9.35
CA ALA A 325 11.52 7.45 -10.15
C ALA A 325 12.54 8.58 -9.93
N ASN A 326 12.09 9.83 -9.85
CA ASN A 326 12.98 10.95 -9.58
C ASN A 326 13.54 10.92 -8.15
N LEU A 327 12.71 10.59 -7.16
CA LEU A 327 13.13 10.43 -5.78
C LEU A 327 14.18 9.33 -5.63
N ASP A 328 13.96 8.17 -6.27
CA ASP A 328 14.89 7.04 -6.22
C ASP A 328 16.25 7.38 -6.81
N VAL A 329 16.30 8.13 -7.93
CA VAL A 329 17.57 8.60 -8.51
C VAL A 329 18.30 9.56 -7.57
N ILE A 330 17.59 10.52 -6.97
CA ILE A 330 18.19 11.44 -5.98
C ILE A 330 18.79 10.64 -4.82
N LEU A 331 18.04 9.73 -4.24
CA LEU A 331 18.49 8.95 -3.08
C LEU A 331 19.67 8.05 -3.42
N ARG A 332 19.65 7.32 -4.54
CA ARG A 332 20.75 6.44 -4.97
C ARG A 332 22.04 7.18 -5.22
N ASN A 333 21.97 8.37 -5.80
CA ASN A 333 23.15 9.16 -6.11
C ASN A 333 23.67 9.96 -4.91
N SER A 334 22.79 10.32 -3.95
CA SER A 334 23.15 11.11 -2.78
C SER A 334 23.65 10.27 -1.60
N ILE A 335 23.38 8.96 -1.59
CA ILE A 335 23.70 8.07 -0.48
C ILE A 335 24.82 7.12 -0.91
N PRO A 336 25.99 7.10 -0.23
CA PRO A 336 27.04 6.13 -0.48
C PRO A 336 26.53 4.69 -0.41
N VAL A 337 27.03 3.82 -1.29
CA VAL A 337 26.50 2.44 -1.47
C VAL A 337 26.54 1.63 -0.17
N ASP A 338 27.60 1.80 0.63
CA ASP A 338 27.80 1.17 1.94
C ASP A 338 26.79 1.63 3.02
N LEU A 339 26.21 2.83 2.87
CA LEU A 339 25.21 3.39 3.79
C LEU A 339 23.78 3.25 3.29
N GLN A 340 23.56 2.86 2.02
CA GLN A 340 22.20 2.82 1.43
C GLN A 340 21.22 1.97 2.25
N GLY A 341 21.61 0.77 2.67
CA GLY A 341 20.76 -0.10 3.47
C GLY A 341 20.33 0.54 4.78
N ARG A 342 21.25 1.20 5.48
CA ARG A 342 21.03 1.87 6.78
C ARG A 342 20.13 3.10 6.64
N VAL A 343 20.38 3.91 5.62
CA VAL A 343 19.60 5.13 5.35
C VAL A 343 18.19 4.77 4.83
N TYR A 344 18.04 3.73 3.98
CA TYR A 344 16.72 3.28 3.53
C TYR A 344 15.89 2.67 4.67
N ALA A 345 16.50 1.98 5.62
CA ALA A 345 15.79 1.53 6.82
C ALA A 345 15.24 2.71 7.64
N CYS A 346 16.05 3.74 7.88
CA CYS A 346 15.60 4.99 8.53
C CYS A 346 14.49 5.68 7.73
N ARG A 347 14.66 5.82 6.40
CA ARG A 347 13.65 6.38 5.50
C ARG A 347 12.32 5.64 5.64
N ASN A 348 12.34 4.32 5.57
CA ASN A 348 11.13 3.50 5.63
C ASN A 348 10.42 3.70 6.98
N THR A 349 11.18 3.76 8.07
CA THR A 349 10.60 4.03 9.40
C THR A 349 9.89 5.38 9.42
N PHE A 350 10.53 6.47 8.97
CA PHE A 350 9.92 7.80 8.97
C PHE A 350 8.70 7.90 8.03
N GLN A 351 8.76 7.26 6.88
CA GLN A 351 7.68 7.34 5.88
C GLN A 351 6.50 6.45 6.23
N PHE A 352 6.73 5.24 6.72
CA PHE A 352 5.66 4.27 6.95
C PHE A 352 4.99 4.42 8.31
N PHE A 353 5.68 4.99 9.31
CA PHE A 353 5.07 5.30 10.60
C PHE A 353 3.89 6.28 10.50
N THR A 354 3.90 7.16 9.50
CA THR A 354 2.82 8.13 9.28
C THR A 354 1.54 7.50 8.70
N ILE A 355 1.63 6.31 8.10
CA ILE A 355 0.49 5.64 7.46
C ILE A 355 -0.60 5.26 8.48
N PRO A 356 -0.32 4.55 9.59
CA PRO A 356 -1.33 4.27 10.61
C PRO A 356 -1.95 5.54 11.22
N ILE A 357 -1.13 6.59 11.37
CA ILE A 357 -1.60 7.88 11.89
C ILE A 357 -2.57 8.54 10.90
N GLY A 358 -2.23 8.55 9.60
CA GLY A 358 -3.08 9.10 8.55
C GLY A 358 -4.41 8.35 8.43
N LEU A 359 -4.36 7.02 8.44
CA LEU A 359 -5.56 6.17 8.44
C LEU A 359 -6.48 6.47 9.63
N PHE A 360 -5.90 6.58 10.84
CA PHE A 360 -6.67 6.92 12.04
C PHE A 360 -7.29 8.32 11.93
N LEU A 361 -6.49 9.32 11.58
CA LEU A 361 -6.97 10.69 11.44
C LEU A 361 -8.04 10.83 10.36
N GLY A 362 -7.86 10.16 9.21
CA GLY A 362 -8.84 10.17 8.12
C GLY A 362 -10.18 9.58 8.55
N GLY A 363 -10.16 8.35 9.10
CA GLY A 363 -11.38 7.70 9.59
C GLY A 363 -12.05 8.45 10.72
N PHE A 364 -11.28 8.92 11.71
CA PHE A 364 -11.80 9.69 12.85
C PHE A 364 -12.42 11.01 12.39
N MET A 365 -11.76 11.76 11.53
CA MET A 365 -12.27 13.06 11.04
C MET A 365 -13.54 12.88 10.22
N VAL A 366 -13.63 11.83 9.40
CA VAL A 366 -14.85 11.53 8.64
C VAL A 366 -16.00 11.25 9.61
N ASP A 367 -15.84 10.25 10.47
CA ASP A 367 -16.94 9.74 11.29
C ASP A 367 -17.39 10.67 12.42
N ASN A 368 -16.43 11.37 13.06
CA ASN A 368 -16.69 12.13 14.29
C ASN A 368 -16.73 13.66 14.09
N VAL A 369 -16.26 14.16 12.94
CA VAL A 369 -16.20 15.60 12.68
C VAL A 369 -16.98 15.96 11.41
N CYS A 370 -16.59 15.41 10.25
CA CYS A 370 -17.11 15.87 8.97
C CYS A 370 -18.55 15.39 8.71
N GLU A 371 -18.87 14.11 8.98
CA GLU A 371 -20.24 13.58 8.81
C GLU A 371 -21.24 14.24 9.79
N PRO A 372 -20.95 14.35 11.10
CA PRO A 372 -21.82 15.10 12.03
C PRO A 372 -21.99 16.57 11.64
N PHE A 373 -20.90 17.24 11.24
CA PHE A 373 -20.96 18.63 10.79
C PHE A 373 -21.89 18.79 9.57
N MET A 374 -21.77 17.93 8.56
CA MET A 374 -22.64 18.00 7.38
C MET A 374 -24.09 17.60 7.69
N ALA A 375 -24.32 16.69 8.62
CA ALA A 375 -25.66 16.31 9.06
C ALA A 375 -26.35 17.47 9.81
N GLU A 376 -25.64 18.18 10.69
CA GLU A 376 -26.12 19.33 11.42
C GLU A 376 -26.42 20.53 10.50
N HIS A 377 -25.65 20.70 9.44
CA HIS A 377 -25.78 21.80 8.48
C HIS A 377 -26.49 21.38 7.18
N ALA A 378 -27.30 20.33 7.20
CA ALA A 378 -28.00 19.81 6.03
C ALA A 378 -28.97 20.81 5.37
N TYR A 379 -29.39 21.87 6.10
CA TYR A 379 -30.22 22.97 5.61
C TYR A 379 -29.41 24.00 4.79
N SER A 380 -28.10 23.99 4.84
CA SER A 380 -27.25 24.93 4.10
C SER A 380 -27.23 24.59 2.61
N ALA A 381 -27.87 25.44 1.81
CA ALA A 381 -27.91 25.26 0.36
C ALA A 381 -26.51 25.24 -0.28
N VAL A 382 -25.57 26.02 0.27
CA VAL A 382 -24.19 26.08 -0.23
C VAL A 382 -23.45 24.78 0.05
N LEU A 383 -23.50 24.25 1.28
CA LEU A 383 -22.81 23.02 1.66
C LEU A 383 -23.39 21.82 0.92
N THR A 384 -24.71 21.72 0.83
CA THR A 384 -25.40 20.66 0.06
C THR A 384 -25.12 20.74 -1.45
N MET A 385 -25.00 21.93 -1.98
CA MET A 385 -24.61 22.11 -3.39
C MET A 385 -23.16 21.64 -3.64
N LEU A 386 -22.22 21.96 -2.75
CA LEU A 386 -20.81 21.63 -2.90
C LEU A 386 -20.52 20.14 -2.58
N PHE A 387 -21.01 19.64 -1.44
CA PHE A 387 -20.60 18.32 -0.90
C PHE A 387 -21.70 17.27 -0.94
N GLY A 388 -22.92 17.60 -1.27
CA GLY A 388 -24.04 16.71 -1.25
C GLY A 388 -24.82 16.73 0.06
N SER A 389 -25.86 15.92 0.07
CA SER A 389 -26.71 15.69 1.24
C SER A 389 -26.63 14.21 1.63
N GLY A 390 -26.80 13.95 2.92
CA GLY A 390 -26.82 12.58 3.45
C GLY A 390 -25.42 12.00 3.67
N LYS A 391 -25.36 10.71 3.92
CA LYS A 391 -24.13 9.99 4.24
C LYS A 391 -23.14 10.03 3.08
N GLY A 392 -21.87 10.31 3.36
CA GLY A 392 -20.82 10.52 2.36
C GLY A 392 -20.52 11.99 2.05
N SER A 393 -21.41 12.92 2.44
CA SER A 393 -21.14 14.36 2.29
C SER A 393 -20.01 14.84 3.19
N GLY A 394 -19.89 14.29 4.40
CA GLY A 394 -18.77 14.55 5.30
C GLY A 394 -17.45 14.01 4.74
N ALA A 395 -17.48 12.84 4.09
CA ALA A 395 -16.29 12.34 3.42
C ALA A 395 -15.87 13.23 2.23
N ALA A 396 -16.82 13.83 1.49
CA ALA A 396 -16.53 14.82 0.45
C ALA A 396 -15.87 16.09 1.03
N LEU A 397 -16.36 16.58 2.18
CA LEU A 397 -15.72 17.68 2.92
C LEU A 397 -14.30 17.30 3.37
N MET A 398 -14.09 16.07 3.83
CA MET A 398 -12.75 15.57 4.19
C MET A 398 -11.81 15.57 2.98
N MET A 399 -12.27 15.19 1.78
CA MET A 399 -11.45 15.29 0.55
C MET A 399 -11.02 16.73 0.27
N LEU A 400 -11.89 17.73 0.49
CA LEU A 400 -11.49 19.13 0.39
C LEU A 400 -10.38 19.49 1.39
N ILE A 401 -10.52 19.08 2.65
CA ILE A 401 -9.53 19.33 3.69
C ILE A 401 -8.19 18.70 3.30
N LEU A 402 -8.19 17.46 2.79
CA LEU A 402 -6.99 16.76 2.34
C LEU A 402 -6.36 17.44 1.11
N GLY A 403 -7.18 17.93 0.17
CA GLY A 403 -6.70 18.69 -0.99
C GLY A 403 -5.99 19.99 -0.58
N ILE A 404 -6.56 20.73 0.37
CA ILE A 404 -5.94 21.95 0.93
C ILE A 404 -4.66 21.58 1.69
N ALA A 405 -4.72 20.60 2.59
CA ALA A 405 -3.57 20.17 3.40
C ALA A 405 -2.42 19.68 2.52
N GLY A 406 -2.72 18.84 1.49
CA GLY A 406 -1.74 18.32 0.55
C GLY A 406 -1.10 19.42 -0.30
N SER A 407 -1.92 20.35 -0.79
CA SER A 407 -1.42 21.49 -1.56
C SER A 407 -0.52 22.39 -0.72
N LEU A 408 -0.94 22.73 0.49
CA LEU A 408 -0.15 23.54 1.43
C LEU A 408 1.17 22.82 1.80
N HIS A 409 1.11 21.53 2.09
CA HIS A 409 2.31 20.72 2.38
C HIS A 409 3.29 20.78 1.21
N CYS A 410 2.83 20.55 -0.02
CA CYS A 410 3.67 20.60 -1.21
C CYS A 410 4.26 22.00 -1.46
N ILE A 411 3.49 23.07 -1.24
CA ILE A 411 3.96 24.45 -1.41
C ILE A 411 5.02 24.80 -0.35
N LEU A 412 4.74 24.49 0.92
CA LEU A 412 5.65 24.79 2.05
C LEU A 412 6.98 24.04 1.92
N PHE A 413 6.92 22.73 1.65
CA PHE A 413 8.13 21.94 1.44
C PHE A 413 8.79 22.26 0.10
N GLY A 414 8.02 22.55 -0.96
CA GLY A 414 8.53 23.00 -2.24
C GLY A 414 9.36 24.28 -2.10
N SER A 415 8.95 25.23 -1.28
CA SER A 415 9.73 26.45 -0.99
C SER A 415 11.08 26.17 -0.32
N ARG A 416 11.12 25.18 0.58
CA ARG A 416 12.35 24.72 1.25
C ARG A 416 13.22 23.92 0.28
N LEU A 417 12.63 23.06 -0.53
CA LEU A 417 13.31 22.17 -1.48
C LEU A 417 13.90 22.94 -2.69
N ARG A 418 13.33 24.08 -3.07
CA ARG A 418 13.89 24.96 -4.11
C ARG A 418 15.33 25.40 -3.87
N LYS A 419 15.81 25.35 -2.63
CA LYS A 419 17.20 25.63 -2.29
C LYS A 419 18.17 24.56 -2.79
N TYR A 420 17.65 23.36 -3.08
CA TYR A 420 18.42 22.21 -3.52
C TYR A 420 18.11 21.95 -5.00
N HIS A 421 19.06 22.32 -5.87
CA HIS A 421 19.02 21.90 -7.26
C HIS A 421 19.73 20.57 -7.41
N TYR A 422 19.07 19.59 -8.01
CA TYR A 422 19.66 18.32 -8.37
C TYR A 422 19.48 18.07 -9.86
N SER A 423 20.60 18.26 -10.63
CA SER A 423 20.72 17.84 -12.02
C SER A 423 21.65 16.65 -12.13
N ASP A 424 21.37 15.72 -13.04
CA ASP A 424 22.36 14.70 -13.42
C ASP A 424 23.51 15.46 -14.12
N SER A 425 24.64 15.64 -13.42
CA SER A 425 25.90 16.15 -13.99
C SER A 425 26.53 15.09 -14.86
#